data_48c06adba7bcfb8b695975ae3e94872a
#
_entry.id   48c06adba7bcfb8b695975ae3e94872a
#
_cell.length_a   1.000
_cell.length_b   1.000
_cell.length_c   1.000
_cell.angle_alpha   90.00
_cell.angle_beta   90.00
_cell.angle_gamma   90.00
#
_symmetry.space_group_name_H-M   'P 1'
#
loop_
_entity.id
_entity.type
_entity.pdbx_description
1 polymer ?
#
loop_
_entity_poly.entity_id
_entity_poly.type
_entity_poly.pdbx_seq_one_letter_code
_entity_poly.pdbx_strand_id
1 'polypeptide(L)'
;RWPDDYFQLSMALSYQRYMLRDWQYFIITNGNCNNINLGITLSRTSTDNQYFPRRGSEFMASATLTPPWSLWDGKDYANLATSATYSTDQDRYRQEQQEKYKWIEYHKWKFKMRTFTALTGGQKCFVLMSRVEFGLLGAYNKNKKSPFETFYVGGDGMSGYSTGYAQETIGLRGYENGSFTPYSAPGYAYDRFTLELRYPFMLGNTTIYGLTFLEGGNAWSDTNKFNPFDMKRSAGVGVRIFLPMVGL
;
A
#
# COMPACT_ATOMS: atom_id res chain seq x y z
N ARG A 1 -2.08 32.41 -6.86
CA ARG A 1 -2.50 31.04 -6.48
C ARG A 1 -1.28 30.14 -6.48
N TRP A 2 -1.05 29.41 -5.44
CA TRP A 2 0.09 28.51 -5.33
C TRP A 2 -0.38 27.23 -4.62
N PRO A 3 0.03 26.02 -5.10
CA PRO A 3 0.99 25.83 -6.20
C PRO A 3 0.36 25.89 -7.60
N ASP A 4 -0.81 25.35 -7.86
CA ASP A 4 -1.68 25.50 -9.03
C ASP A 4 -3.08 24.94 -8.73
N ASP A 5 -4.06 25.10 -9.64
CA ASP A 5 -5.45 24.69 -9.43
C ASP A 5 -5.65 23.16 -9.50
N TYR A 6 -4.62 22.38 -9.85
CA TYR A 6 -4.67 20.91 -9.94
C TYR A 6 -4.27 20.21 -8.65
N PHE A 7 -3.69 20.94 -7.69
CA PHE A 7 -3.35 20.37 -6.39
C PHE A 7 -4.56 20.29 -5.46
N GLN A 8 -4.70 19.14 -4.81
CA GLN A 8 -5.71 18.87 -3.79
C GLN A 8 -5.02 18.39 -2.52
N LEU A 9 -5.33 19.03 -1.41
CA LEU A 9 -4.92 18.59 -0.08
C LEU A 9 -6.15 18.04 0.64
N SER A 10 -6.09 16.77 1.07
CA SER A 10 -7.12 16.17 1.90
C SER A 10 -6.56 15.76 3.25
N MET A 11 -7.35 15.94 4.30
CA MET A 11 -7.04 15.54 5.66
C MET A 11 -8.22 14.73 6.20
N ALA A 12 -7.93 13.59 6.80
CA ALA A 12 -8.93 12.72 7.38
C ALA A 12 -8.49 12.23 8.76
N LEU A 13 -9.34 12.37 9.75
CA LEU A 13 -9.19 11.77 11.06
C LEU A 13 -10.09 10.54 11.13
N SER A 14 -9.53 9.38 11.45
CA SER A 14 -10.31 8.16 11.57
C SER A 14 -10.07 7.44 12.89
N TYR A 15 -11.12 6.78 13.37
CA TYR A 15 -11.08 5.86 14.51
C TYR A 15 -11.65 4.52 14.08
N GLN A 16 -10.90 3.47 14.30
CA GLN A 16 -11.30 2.09 14.01
C GLN A 16 -11.09 1.24 15.26
N ARG A 17 -12.08 0.41 15.58
CA ARG A 17 -11.98 -0.55 16.66
C ARG A 17 -12.19 -1.95 16.12
N TYR A 18 -11.19 -2.79 16.28
CA TYR A 18 -11.27 -4.20 15.97
C TYR A 18 -11.64 -4.97 17.23
N MET A 19 -12.76 -5.69 17.18
CA MET A 19 -13.21 -6.57 18.26
C MET A 19 -13.08 -8.01 17.78
N LEU A 20 -12.10 -8.73 18.31
CA LEU A 20 -11.72 -10.06 17.88
C LEU A 20 -12.23 -11.09 18.88
N ARG A 21 -12.88 -12.15 18.35
CA ARG A 21 -13.34 -13.31 19.10
C ARG A 21 -12.96 -14.57 18.33
N ASP A 22 -12.00 -15.33 18.86
CA ASP A 22 -11.47 -16.60 18.30
C ASP A 22 -11.06 -16.50 16.83
N TRP A 23 -10.52 -15.35 16.42
CA TRP A 23 -10.12 -15.07 15.04
C TRP A 23 -8.70 -15.56 14.78
N GLN A 24 -8.59 -16.76 14.17
CA GLN A 24 -7.30 -17.46 13.99
C GLN A 24 -6.38 -16.84 12.93
N TYR A 25 -6.91 -15.99 12.05
CA TYR A 25 -6.15 -15.36 10.95
C TYR A 25 -5.51 -14.02 11.34
N PHE A 26 -5.47 -13.70 12.61
CA PHE A 26 -4.97 -12.45 13.12
C PHE A 26 -3.91 -12.69 14.20
N ILE A 27 -2.96 -11.78 14.38
CA ILE A 27 -1.93 -11.88 15.42
C ILE A 27 -2.55 -11.98 16.83
N ILE A 28 -3.70 -11.33 17.01
CA ILE A 28 -4.47 -11.40 18.24
C ILE A 28 -5.74 -12.19 17.96
N THR A 29 -5.90 -13.34 18.55
CA THR A 29 -7.11 -14.18 18.37
C THR A 29 -8.29 -13.62 19.12
N ASN A 30 -8.06 -13.04 20.31
CA ASN A 30 -9.09 -12.48 21.19
C ASN A 30 -8.66 -11.12 21.73
N GLY A 31 -9.58 -10.16 21.76
CA GLY A 31 -9.33 -8.85 22.34
C GLY A 31 -9.79 -7.69 21.47
N ASN A 32 -9.47 -6.48 21.92
CA ASN A 32 -9.81 -5.24 21.24
C ASN A 32 -8.56 -4.49 20.84
N CYS A 33 -8.50 -4.07 19.57
CA CYS A 33 -7.47 -3.17 19.07
C CYS A 33 -8.11 -1.85 18.64
N ASN A 34 -7.51 -0.74 19.05
CA ASN A 34 -7.98 0.60 18.69
C ASN A 34 -6.94 1.27 17.80
N ASN A 35 -7.40 1.86 16.71
CA ASN A 35 -6.59 2.61 15.77
C ASN A 35 -7.18 4.01 15.60
N ILE A 36 -6.44 5.02 16.04
CA ILE A 36 -6.75 6.43 15.76
C ILE A 36 -5.66 6.92 14.81
N ASN A 37 -6.04 7.43 13.66
CA ASN A 37 -5.05 7.92 12.72
C ASN A 37 -5.47 9.21 12.04
N LEU A 38 -4.48 10.05 11.73
CA LEU A 38 -4.60 11.24 10.91
C LEU A 38 -3.96 10.95 9.56
N GLY A 39 -4.78 10.94 8.52
CA GLY A 39 -4.34 10.85 7.13
C GLY A 39 -4.21 12.24 6.50
N ILE A 40 -3.10 12.51 5.86
CA ILE A 40 -2.84 13.72 5.07
C ILE A 40 -2.44 13.27 3.68
N THR A 41 -3.15 13.73 2.66
CA THR A 41 -2.86 13.36 1.27
C THR A 41 -2.79 14.62 0.40
N LEU A 42 -1.66 14.78 -0.26
CA LEU A 42 -1.46 15.76 -1.30
C LEU A 42 -1.51 15.04 -2.65
N SER A 43 -2.40 15.47 -3.52
CA SER A 43 -2.54 14.90 -4.86
C SER A 43 -2.58 15.97 -5.93
N ARG A 44 -2.15 15.61 -7.14
CA ARG A 44 -2.21 16.47 -8.32
C ARG A 44 -2.53 15.59 -9.53
N THR A 45 -3.51 16.00 -10.32
CA THR A 45 -3.87 15.33 -11.56
C THR A 45 -3.97 16.33 -12.68
N SER A 46 -3.11 16.21 -13.69
CA SER A 46 -3.06 17.12 -14.85
C SER A 46 -3.14 16.34 -16.18
N THR A 47 -3.80 15.20 -16.17
CA THR A 47 -3.98 14.35 -17.36
C THR A 47 -5.03 14.92 -18.31
N ASP A 48 -4.81 14.76 -19.61
CA ASP A 48 -5.68 15.25 -20.67
C ASP A 48 -6.96 14.39 -20.84
N ASN A 49 -6.92 13.13 -20.38
CA ASN A 49 -8.05 12.20 -20.49
C ASN A 49 -8.03 11.21 -19.32
N GLN A 50 -9.21 10.83 -18.84
CA GLN A 50 -9.34 9.92 -17.71
C GLN A 50 -9.05 8.45 -18.08
N TYR A 51 -9.47 8.01 -19.27
CA TYR A 51 -9.42 6.60 -19.64
C TYR A 51 -8.18 6.22 -20.43
N PHE A 52 -7.76 7.11 -21.31
CA PHE A 52 -6.54 6.97 -22.09
C PHE A 52 -5.75 8.27 -22.07
N PRO A 53 -5.06 8.56 -20.95
CA PRO A 53 -4.21 9.73 -20.87
C PRO A 53 -3.08 9.65 -21.89
N ARG A 54 -2.89 10.70 -22.66
CA ARG A 54 -1.80 10.84 -23.63
C ARG A 54 -0.71 11.76 -23.13
N ARG A 55 -1.07 12.72 -22.30
CA ARG A 55 -0.16 13.74 -21.72
C ARG A 55 -0.56 14.06 -20.31
N GLY A 56 0.42 14.55 -19.55
CA GLY A 56 0.22 15.01 -18.20
C GLY A 56 0.79 14.05 -17.16
N SER A 57 0.48 14.35 -15.92
CA SER A 57 0.98 13.57 -14.78
C SER A 57 -0.05 13.45 -13.68
N GLU A 58 0.05 12.40 -12.92
CA GLU A 58 -0.64 12.19 -11.66
C GLU A 58 0.39 12.01 -10.57
N PHE A 59 0.18 12.66 -9.46
CA PHE A 59 1.06 12.64 -8.30
C PHE A 59 0.21 12.46 -7.05
N MET A 60 0.67 11.66 -6.12
CA MET A 60 0.09 11.50 -4.80
C MET A 60 1.20 11.28 -3.77
N ALA A 61 1.20 12.07 -2.72
CA ALA A 61 1.98 11.84 -1.52
C ALA A 61 1.03 11.77 -0.33
N SER A 62 1.10 10.71 0.47
CA SER A 62 0.26 10.57 1.64
C SER A 62 1.07 10.18 2.87
N ALA A 63 0.68 10.72 4.01
CA ALA A 63 1.18 10.38 5.32
C ALA A 63 -0.01 9.99 6.20
N THR A 64 0.06 8.81 6.82
CA THR A 64 -0.91 8.39 7.84
C THR A 64 -0.16 8.22 9.15
N LEU A 65 -0.57 8.97 10.16
CA LEU A 65 0.11 9.06 11.44
C LEU A 65 -0.84 8.67 12.55
N THR A 66 -0.42 7.79 13.43
CA THR A 66 -1.11 7.52 14.69
C THR A 66 -0.41 8.24 15.84
N PRO A 67 -1.08 8.47 16.98
CA PRO A 67 -0.40 8.92 18.18
C PRO A 67 0.69 7.92 18.60
N PRO A 68 1.85 8.38 19.08
CA PRO A 68 2.94 7.51 19.53
C PRO A 68 2.69 7.03 20.98
N TRP A 69 1.72 6.14 21.15
CA TRP A 69 1.27 5.66 22.46
C TRP A 69 2.39 5.10 23.31
N SER A 70 3.33 4.37 22.68
CA SER A 70 4.48 3.76 23.38
C SER A 70 5.47 4.76 23.97
N LEU A 71 5.46 6.01 23.49
CA LEU A 71 6.30 7.07 24.04
C LEU A 71 5.64 7.75 25.25
N TRP A 72 4.34 7.60 25.42
CA TRP A 72 3.55 8.28 26.45
C TRP A 72 3.17 7.39 27.61
N ASP A 73 3.06 6.08 27.42
CA ASP A 73 2.57 5.14 28.43
C ASP A 73 3.67 4.60 29.37
N GLY A 74 4.95 4.87 29.06
CA GLY A 74 6.08 4.49 29.92
C GLY A 74 6.33 2.98 30.02
N LYS A 75 5.72 2.16 29.16
CA LYS A 75 5.86 0.70 29.18
C LYS A 75 7.10 0.23 28.44
N ASP A 76 7.79 -0.77 29.00
CA ASP A 76 8.85 -1.48 28.30
C ASP A 76 8.27 -2.57 27.39
N TYR A 77 8.12 -2.25 26.11
CA TYR A 77 7.60 -3.16 25.10
C TYR A 77 8.56 -4.29 24.69
N ALA A 78 9.80 -4.26 25.14
CA ALA A 78 10.74 -5.37 24.99
C ALA A 78 10.49 -6.47 26.03
N ASN A 79 10.07 -6.06 27.24
CA ASN A 79 9.88 -6.94 28.39
C ASN A 79 8.54 -6.63 29.06
N LEU A 80 7.43 -6.85 28.33
CA LEU A 80 6.11 -6.68 28.92
C LEU A 80 5.93 -7.70 30.05
N ALA A 81 5.88 -7.21 31.29
CA ALA A 81 5.62 -8.03 32.44
C ALA A 81 4.17 -8.51 32.39
N THR A 82 3.99 -9.80 32.16
CA THR A 82 2.70 -10.43 32.32
C THR A 82 2.49 -10.85 33.75
N SER A 83 1.26 -10.74 34.23
CA SER A 83 0.92 -11.16 35.59
C SER A 83 1.21 -12.66 35.75
N ALA A 84 1.77 -13.06 36.91
CA ALA A 84 2.18 -14.42 37.25
C ALA A 84 1.02 -15.46 37.32
N THR A 85 -0.19 -15.06 36.95
CA THR A 85 -1.43 -15.86 37.07
C THR A 85 -1.66 -16.81 35.88
N TYR A 86 -0.81 -16.83 34.86
CA TYR A 86 -1.02 -17.62 33.65
C TYR A 86 -0.33 -18.98 33.73
N SER A 87 -1.08 -20.02 33.43
CA SER A 87 -0.65 -21.41 33.54
C SER A 87 0.18 -21.92 32.35
N THR A 88 0.20 -21.19 31.22
CA THR A 88 0.91 -21.63 30.01
C THR A 88 1.64 -20.48 29.31
N ASP A 89 2.77 -20.79 28.65
CA ASP A 89 3.51 -19.82 27.83
C ASP A 89 2.67 -19.25 26.70
N GLN A 90 1.68 -20.00 26.21
CA GLN A 90 0.79 -19.57 25.14
C GLN A 90 -0.20 -18.48 25.61
N ASP A 91 -0.72 -18.59 26.82
CA ASP A 91 -1.61 -17.60 27.40
C ASP A 91 -0.85 -16.30 27.72
N ARG A 92 0.38 -16.45 28.19
CA ARG A 92 1.31 -15.34 28.41
C ARG A 92 1.54 -14.57 27.10
N TYR A 93 1.89 -15.28 26.02
CA TYR A 93 2.10 -14.68 24.69
C TYR A 93 0.85 -13.95 24.18
N ARG A 94 -0.33 -14.57 24.30
CA ARG A 94 -1.60 -13.95 23.88
C ARG A 94 -1.87 -12.65 24.61
N GLN A 95 -1.65 -12.62 25.91
CA GLN A 95 -1.85 -11.41 26.71
C GLN A 95 -0.83 -10.32 26.37
N GLU A 96 0.42 -10.68 26.19
CA GLU A 96 1.45 -9.73 25.74
C GLU A 96 1.06 -9.08 24.41
N GLN A 97 0.58 -9.88 23.45
CA GLN A 97 0.12 -9.36 22.16
C GLN A 97 -1.11 -8.46 22.32
N GLN A 98 -2.06 -8.83 23.19
CA GLN A 98 -3.26 -8.02 23.44
C GLN A 98 -2.90 -6.68 24.09
N GLU A 99 -2.02 -6.65 25.05
CA GLU A 99 -1.56 -5.41 25.70
C GLU A 99 -0.75 -4.56 24.73
N LYS A 100 0.11 -5.18 23.93
CA LYS A 100 0.96 -4.52 22.94
C LYS A 100 0.14 -3.80 21.87
N TYR A 101 -0.94 -4.42 21.37
CA TYR A 101 -1.72 -3.92 20.25
C TYR A 101 -3.09 -3.34 20.64
N LYS A 102 -3.36 -3.16 21.94
CA LYS A 102 -4.56 -2.48 22.43
C LYS A 102 -4.74 -1.10 21.79
N TRP A 103 -3.65 -0.37 21.64
CA TRP A 103 -3.54 0.86 20.90
C TRP A 103 -2.51 0.69 19.79
N ILE A 104 -2.99 0.70 18.56
CA ILE A 104 -2.16 0.56 17.37
C ILE A 104 -1.38 1.85 17.14
N GLU A 105 -0.10 1.71 16.81
CA GLU A 105 0.74 2.85 16.47
C GLU A 105 1.62 2.56 15.26
N TYR A 106 1.70 3.52 14.35
CA TYR A 106 2.56 3.50 13.17
C TYR A 106 2.62 4.88 12.53
N HIS A 107 3.57 5.04 11.64
CA HIS A 107 3.56 6.10 10.64
C HIS A 107 3.74 5.48 9.27
N LYS A 108 2.83 5.76 8.36
CA LYS A 108 2.81 5.21 7.00
C LYS A 108 2.97 6.32 5.98
N TRP A 109 3.94 6.16 5.09
CA TRP A 109 4.25 7.10 4.05
C TRP A 109 4.09 6.43 2.70
N LYS A 110 3.42 7.10 1.77
CA LYS A 110 3.27 6.61 0.40
C LYS A 110 3.52 7.71 -0.58
N PHE A 111 4.20 7.35 -1.65
CA PHE A 111 4.44 8.18 -2.81
C PHE A 111 4.05 7.42 -4.07
N LYS A 112 3.29 8.06 -4.94
CA LYS A 112 2.86 7.49 -6.21
C LYS A 112 2.90 8.58 -7.27
N MET A 113 3.57 8.31 -8.38
CA MET A 113 3.63 9.19 -9.53
C MET A 113 3.41 8.40 -10.81
N ARG A 114 2.61 8.94 -11.72
CA ARG A 114 2.45 8.45 -13.09
C ARG A 114 2.65 9.61 -14.05
N THR A 115 3.35 9.37 -15.14
CA THR A 115 3.51 10.35 -16.22
C THR A 115 3.09 9.71 -17.53
N PHE A 116 2.55 10.54 -18.41
CA PHE A 116 2.09 10.12 -19.74
C PHE A 116 2.70 11.01 -20.77
N THR A 117 3.34 10.40 -21.76
CA THR A 117 4.04 11.10 -22.85
C THR A 117 3.61 10.50 -24.18
N ALA A 118 2.93 11.29 -25.01
CA ALA A 118 2.62 10.91 -26.37
C ALA A 118 3.90 10.91 -27.20
N LEU A 119 4.25 9.75 -27.78
CA LEU A 119 5.45 9.58 -28.60
C LEU A 119 5.20 9.91 -30.07
N THR A 120 3.95 9.80 -30.53
CA THR A 120 3.55 10.09 -31.90
C THR A 120 2.38 11.08 -31.89
N GLY A 121 2.12 11.71 -33.04
CA GLY A 121 1.01 12.66 -33.20
C GLY A 121 -0.32 11.98 -33.46
N GLY A 122 -1.41 12.77 -33.38
CA GLY A 122 -2.79 12.32 -33.64
C GLY A 122 -3.56 11.81 -32.42
N GLN A 123 -4.81 11.42 -32.67
CA GLN A 123 -5.66 10.87 -31.59
C GLN A 123 -5.25 9.43 -31.23
N LYS A 124 -4.93 8.64 -32.23
CA LYS A 124 -4.36 7.28 -32.05
C LYS A 124 -2.85 7.38 -32.08
N CYS A 125 -2.24 7.48 -30.93
CA CYS A 125 -0.81 7.66 -30.77
C CYS A 125 -0.22 6.64 -29.79
N PHE A 126 1.05 6.32 -29.97
CA PHE A 126 1.80 5.62 -28.94
C PHE A 126 2.00 6.51 -27.73
N VAL A 127 1.71 5.98 -26.56
CA VAL A 127 1.87 6.68 -25.28
C VAL A 127 2.80 5.88 -24.40
N LEU A 128 3.86 6.53 -23.93
CA LEU A 128 4.70 5.99 -22.86
C LEU A 128 4.14 6.43 -21.51
N MET A 129 3.74 5.47 -20.70
CA MET A 129 3.39 5.69 -19.30
C MET A 129 4.54 5.20 -18.43
N SER A 130 5.01 6.06 -17.53
CA SER A 130 5.92 5.67 -16.47
C SER A 130 5.23 5.81 -15.10
N ARG A 131 5.52 4.87 -14.19
CA ARG A 131 5.00 4.85 -12.83
C ARG A 131 6.15 4.61 -11.87
N VAL A 132 6.11 5.36 -10.77
CA VAL A 132 7.00 5.20 -9.62
C VAL A 132 6.13 5.19 -8.37
N GLU A 133 6.28 4.15 -7.55
CA GLU A 133 5.56 4.03 -6.28
C GLU A 133 6.54 3.61 -5.19
N PHE A 134 6.40 4.21 -4.02
CA PHE A 134 7.10 3.84 -2.80
C PHE A 134 6.13 3.83 -1.63
N GLY A 135 6.32 2.90 -0.72
CA GLY A 135 5.62 2.88 0.55
C GLY A 135 6.54 2.49 1.68
N LEU A 136 6.33 3.11 2.81
CA LEU A 136 7.08 2.85 4.03
C LEU A 136 6.12 2.86 5.22
N LEU A 137 6.16 1.80 6.01
CA LEU A 137 5.47 1.66 7.27
C LEU A 137 6.51 1.61 8.39
N GLY A 138 6.59 2.67 9.17
CA GLY A 138 7.50 2.77 10.29
C GLY A 138 6.80 2.60 11.64
N ALA A 139 7.59 2.41 12.67
CA ALA A 139 7.15 2.31 14.06
C ALA A 139 7.90 3.34 14.91
N TYR A 140 7.19 3.96 15.86
CA TYR A 140 7.82 4.85 16.83
C TYR A 140 8.68 4.08 17.86
N ASN A 141 8.27 2.83 18.14
CA ASN A 141 9.02 1.92 18.99
C ASN A 141 9.36 0.63 18.23
N LYS A 142 10.65 0.29 18.15
CA LYS A 142 11.13 -0.91 17.43
C LYS A 142 10.53 -2.23 17.94
N ASN A 143 10.12 -2.28 19.21
CA ASN A 143 9.56 -3.45 19.85
C ASN A 143 8.02 -3.52 19.71
N LYS A 144 7.39 -2.48 19.12
CA LYS A 144 5.95 -2.38 18.90
C LYS A 144 5.65 -2.09 17.43
N LYS A 145 6.24 -2.84 16.51
CA LYS A 145 5.92 -2.74 15.08
C LYS A 145 4.47 -3.15 14.84
N SER A 146 3.71 -2.32 14.13
CA SER A 146 2.32 -2.63 13.83
C SER A 146 2.22 -3.81 12.85
N PRO A 147 1.41 -4.82 13.13
CA PRO A 147 1.08 -5.87 12.18
C PRO A 147 -0.01 -5.43 11.19
N PHE A 148 -0.65 -4.29 11.49
CA PHE A 148 -1.69 -3.70 10.66
C PHE A 148 -1.07 -2.77 9.63
N GLU A 149 -1.79 -2.56 8.52
CA GLU A 149 -1.42 -1.63 7.46
C GLU A 149 -0.13 -2.02 6.69
N THR A 150 0.35 -3.25 6.89
CA THR A 150 1.49 -3.78 6.13
C THR A 150 1.14 -3.89 4.64
N PHE A 151 2.17 -3.89 3.80
CA PHE A 151 2.00 -4.04 2.36
C PHE A 151 2.00 -5.53 1.98
N TYR A 152 1.02 -5.91 1.16
CA TYR A 152 0.90 -7.24 0.58
C TYR A 152 1.25 -7.15 -0.90
N VAL A 153 2.48 -7.55 -1.25
CA VAL A 153 3.08 -7.24 -2.54
C VAL A 153 3.18 -8.49 -3.41
N GLY A 154 2.76 -8.34 -4.66
CA GLY A 154 2.73 -9.38 -5.70
C GLY A 154 1.36 -9.52 -6.33
N GLY A 155 1.31 -10.22 -7.46
CA GLY A 155 0.07 -10.53 -8.17
C GLY A 155 -0.48 -9.39 -9.02
N ASP A 156 -1.76 -9.50 -9.34
CA ASP A 156 -2.48 -8.55 -10.21
C ASP A 156 -2.92 -7.26 -9.52
N GLY A 157 -2.80 -7.21 -8.20
CA GLY A 157 -3.22 -6.05 -7.40
C GLY A 157 -4.70 -6.00 -7.09
N MET A 158 -5.45 -7.07 -7.38
CA MET A 158 -6.86 -7.15 -7.01
C MET A 158 -6.99 -7.40 -5.51
N SER A 159 -7.86 -6.63 -4.87
CA SER A 159 -8.18 -6.80 -3.45
C SER A 159 -8.98 -8.08 -3.24
N GLY A 160 -8.78 -8.73 -2.08
CA GLY A 160 -9.53 -9.94 -1.69
C GLY A 160 -8.66 -11.17 -1.52
N TYR A 161 -7.40 -11.12 -1.93
CA TYR A 161 -6.43 -12.22 -1.77
C TYR A 161 -5.43 -11.97 -0.63
N SER A 162 -5.52 -10.87 0.11
CA SER A 162 -4.68 -10.65 1.27
C SER A 162 -5.19 -11.49 2.45
N THR A 163 -4.31 -12.23 3.07
CA THR A 163 -4.62 -13.07 4.25
C THR A 163 -4.58 -12.29 5.56
N GLY A 164 -4.12 -11.04 5.53
CA GLY A 164 -3.97 -10.19 6.71
C GLY A 164 -5.01 -9.08 6.77
N TYR A 165 -5.31 -8.64 7.98
CA TYR A 165 -6.23 -7.54 8.24
C TYR A 165 -5.59 -6.18 7.96
N ALA A 166 -6.35 -5.30 7.32
CA ALA A 166 -5.93 -3.94 6.99
C ALA A 166 -4.59 -3.88 6.21
N GLN A 167 -4.29 -4.93 5.42
CA GLN A 167 -3.16 -4.93 4.51
C GLN A 167 -3.50 -4.17 3.23
N GLU A 168 -2.55 -3.44 2.70
CA GLU A 168 -2.67 -2.79 1.41
C GLU A 168 -2.07 -3.66 0.32
N THR A 169 -2.90 -4.09 -0.63
CA THR A 169 -2.46 -4.92 -1.75
C THR A 169 -1.77 -4.08 -2.81
N ILE A 170 -0.54 -4.44 -3.13
CA ILE A 170 0.29 -3.81 -4.16
C ILE A 170 0.56 -4.86 -5.26
N GLY A 171 -0.05 -4.66 -6.42
CA GLY A 171 0.18 -5.57 -7.54
C GLY A 171 1.59 -5.43 -8.12
N LEU A 172 2.21 -6.57 -8.41
CA LEU A 172 3.44 -6.67 -9.20
C LEU A 172 3.22 -7.80 -10.21
N ARG A 173 2.96 -7.43 -11.46
CA ARG A 173 2.56 -8.37 -12.52
C ARG A 173 3.64 -9.41 -12.80
N GLY A 174 3.23 -10.63 -13.14
CA GLY A 174 4.13 -11.74 -13.41
C GLY A 174 4.57 -12.52 -12.17
N TYR A 175 4.05 -12.18 -11.01
CA TYR A 175 4.30 -12.87 -9.74
C TYR A 175 2.99 -13.28 -9.08
N GLU A 176 3.03 -14.28 -8.21
CA GLU A 176 1.87 -14.69 -7.43
C GLU A 176 1.49 -13.66 -6.37
N ASN A 177 0.22 -13.64 -5.99
CA ASN A 177 -0.29 -12.74 -4.96
C ASN A 177 0.48 -12.91 -3.65
N GLY A 178 1.02 -11.80 -3.13
CA GLY A 178 1.75 -11.77 -1.86
C GLY A 178 3.09 -12.51 -1.84
N SER A 179 3.61 -12.93 -3.00
CA SER A 179 4.86 -13.71 -3.07
C SER A 179 6.08 -12.99 -2.47
N PHE A 180 6.05 -11.66 -2.41
CA PHE A 180 7.12 -10.84 -1.82
C PHE A 180 6.96 -10.63 -0.32
N THR A 181 5.78 -10.89 0.21
CA THR A 181 5.42 -10.62 1.61
C THR A 181 4.75 -11.84 2.24
N PRO A 182 5.49 -12.96 2.40
CA PRO A 182 4.97 -14.12 3.07
C PRO A 182 4.61 -13.79 4.54
N TYR A 183 3.79 -14.63 5.17
CA TYR A 183 3.34 -14.40 6.55
C TYR A 183 4.50 -14.19 7.55
N SER A 184 5.62 -14.87 7.33
CA SER A 184 6.83 -14.75 8.16
C SER A 184 7.62 -13.44 7.94
N ALA A 185 7.33 -12.71 6.84
CA ALA A 185 8.05 -11.50 6.46
C ALA A 185 7.08 -10.45 5.87
N PRO A 186 6.20 -9.85 6.69
CA PRO A 186 5.25 -8.84 6.24
C PRO A 186 5.99 -7.63 5.67
N GLY A 187 5.38 -6.97 4.66
CA GLY A 187 5.98 -5.82 3.99
C GLY A 187 5.87 -4.55 4.82
N TYR A 188 7.00 -4.01 5.25
CA TYR A 188 7.09 -2.70 5.90
C TYR A 188 7.62 -1.61 4.96
N ALA A 189 8.22 -2.00 3.85
CA ALA A 189 8.55 -1.10 2.76
C ALA A 189 8.31 -1.80 1.43
N TYR A 190 7.99 -1.04 0.39
CA TYR A 190 7.96 -1.52 -0.98
C TYR A 190 8.36 -0.44 -1.96
N ASP A 191 8.81 -0.87 -3.12
CA ASP A 191 8.90 -0.04 -4.31
C ASP A 191 8.23 -0.71 -5.51
N ARG A 192 7.90 0.08 -6.50
CA ARG A 192 7.37 -0.36 -7.78
C ARG A 192 7.66 0.64 -8.86
N PHE A 193 8.24 0.16 -9.94
CA PHE A 193 8.52 0.93 -11.15
C PHE A 193 7.83 0.25 -12.32
N THR A 194 7.16 1.02 -13.17
CA THR A 194 6.48 0.47 -14.34
C THR A 194 6.71 1.38 -15.54
N LEU A 195 7.08 0.80 -16.67
CA LEU A 195 7.04 1.43 -17.97
C LEU A 195 6.04 0.69 -18.84
N GLU A 196 5.08 1.39 -19.42
CA GLU A 196 4.12 0.82 -20.37
C GLU A 196 4.11 1.61 -21.67
N LEU A 197 4.30 0.92 -22.77
CA LEU A 197 4.03 1.47 -24.09
C LEU A 197 2.61 1.06 -24.49
N ARG A 198 1.75 2.03 -24.72
CA ARG A 198 0.30 1.88 -24.96
C ARG A 198 -0.05 2.34 -26.36
N TYR A 199 -0.98 1.61 -27.01
CA TYR A 199 -1.55 2.01 -28.31
C TYR A 199 -3.07 1.80 -28.33
N PRO A 200 -3.86 2.84 -28.65
CA PRO A 200 -5.32 2.73 -28.64
C PRO A 200 -5.82 2.13 -29.94
N PHE A 201 -6.62 1.07 -29.84
CA PHE A 201 -7.36 0.49 -30.96
C PHE A 201 -8.67 1.24 -31.17
N MET A 202 -9.37 1.53 -30.08
CA MET A 202 -10.66 2.22 -30.06
C MET A 202 -10.67 3.31 -28.96
N LEU A 203 -11.16 4.49 -29.32
CA LEU A 203 -11.36 5.61 -28.40
C LEU A 203 -12.80 6.09 -28.55
N GLY A 204 -13.49 6.35 -27.44
CA GLY A 204 -14.89 6.80 -27.43
C GLY A 204 -15.63 6.26 -26.22
N ASN A 205 -16.91 5.92 -26.40
CA ASN A 205 -17.73 5.32 -25.34
C ASN A 205 -17.14 4.01 -24.79
N THR A 206 -16.51 3.22 -25.67
CA THR A 206 -15.67 2.10 -25.28
C THR A 206 -14.24 2.44 -25.63
N THR A 207 -13.33 2.35 -24.66
CA THR A 207 -11.91 2.55 -24.89
C THR A 207 -11.16 1.23 -24.80
N ILE A 208 -10.48 0.86 -25.89
CA ILE A 208 -9.70 -0.39 -25.99
C ILE A 208 -8.29 -0.01 -26.40
N TYR A 209 -7.29 -0.47 -25.64
CA TYR A 209 -5.89 -0.28 -25.99
C TYR A 209 -5.03 -1.48 -25.64
N GLY A 210 -4.04 -1.73 -26.48
CA GLY A 210 -2.98 -2.68 -26.23
C GLY A 210 -1.84 -2.03 -25.48
N LEU A 211 -1.11 -2.81 -24.73
CA LEU A 211 0.07 -2.36 -24.00
C LEU A 211 1.13 -3.44 -23.95
N THR A 212 2.38 -2.99 -23.91
CA THR A 212 3.51 -3.78 -23.45
C THR A 212 4.06 -3.14 -22.19
N PHE A 213 4.58 -3.92 -21.27
CA PHE A 213 5.09 -3.38 -20.01
C PHE A 213 6.41 -4.01 -19.59
N LEU A 214 7.19 -3.21 -18.90
CA LEU A 214 8.30 -3.61 -18.05
C LEU A 214 7.95 -3.15 -16.63
N GLU A 215 8.03 -4.05 -15.66
CA GLU A 215 7.72 -3.75 -14.28
C GLU A 215 8.83 -4.29 -13.39
N GLY A 216 9.19 -3.52 -12.38
CA GLY A 216 10.15 -3.90 -11.36
C GLY A 216 9.70 -3.44 -10.01
N GLY A 217 10.04 -4.19 -8.98
CA GLY A 217 9.72 -3.84 -7.60
C GLY A 217 10.15 -4.90 -6.61
N ASN A 218 10.04 -4.56 -5.35
CA ASN A 218 10.34 -5.47 -4.24
C ASN A 218 9.58 -5.04 -2.97
N ALA A 219 9.68 -5.87 -1.94
CA ALA A 219 9.17 -5.55 -0.60
C ALA A 219 10.19 -5.98 0.45
N TRP A 220 10.24 -5.22 1.54
CA TRP A 220 11.16 -5.47 2.66
C TRP A 220 10.40 -5.54 3.97
N SER A 221 10.75 -6.53 4.77
CA SER A 221 10.24 -6.69 6.14
C SER A 221 11.00 -5.84 7.17
N ASP A 222 12.14 -5.27 6.77
CA ASP A 222 12.93 -4.34 7.57
C ASP A 222 13.20 -3.08 6.75
N THR A 223 12.72 -1.94 7.22
CA THR A 223 12.89 -0.64 6.56
C THR A 223 14.34 -0.21 6.43
N ASN A 224 15.23 -0.69 7.32
CA ASN A 224 16.66 -0.41 7.24
C ASN A 224 17.36 -1.14 6.07
N LYS A 225 16.74 -2.19 5.55
CA LYS A 225 17.25 -2.96 4.41
C LYS A 225 16.69 -2.49 3.06
N PHE A 226 15.92 -1.41 3.06
CA PHE A 226 15.34 -0.86 1.85
C PHE A 226 16.43 -0.47 0.85
N ASN A 227 16.38 -1.08 -0.34
CA ASN A 227 17.27 -0.78 -1.46
C ASN A 227 16.47 -0.75 -2.77
N PRO A 228 16.16 0.43 -3.34
CA PRO A 228 15.32 0.55 -4.52
C PRO A 228 15.91 -0.04 -5.80
N PHE A 229 17.17 -0.47 -5.78
CA PHE A 229 17.82 -1.13 -6.92
C PHE A 229 17.77 -2.66 -6.85
N ASP A 230 17.40 -3.24 -5.69
CA ASP A 230 17.17 -4.68 -5.54
C ASP A 230 15.75 -5.03 -5.99
N MET A 231 15.51 -4.96 -7.30
CA MET A 231 14.21 -5.16 -7.91
C MET A 231 14.07 -6.53 -8.56
N LYS A 232 12.96 -7.20 -8.30
CA LYS A 232 12.45 -8.29 -9.14
C LYS A 232 11.77 -7.68 -10.36
N ARG A 233 11.95 -8.29 -11.53
CA ARG A 233 11.56 -7.70 -12.82
C ARG A 233 10.60 -8.61 -13.56
N SER A 234 9.65 -8.02 -14.26
CA SER A 234 8.74 -8.71 -15.15
C SER A 234 8.49 -7.91 -16.42
N ALA A 235 8.11 -8.60 -17.48
CA ALA A 235 7.73 -8.00 -18.76
C ALA A 235 6.52 -8.75 -19.31
N GLY A 236 5.69 -8.06 -20.07
CA GLY A 236 4.52 -8.70 -20.67
C GLY A 236 3.77 -7.80 -21.63
N VAL A 237 2.71 -8.37 -22.17
CA VAL A 237 1.76 -7.70 -23.06
C VAL A 237 0.36 -7.83 -22.49
N GLY A 238 -0.54 -6.91 -22.86
CA GLY A 238 -1.90 -6.96 -22.41
C GLY A 238 -2.82 -6.09 -23.26
N VAL A 239 -4.12 -6.29 -23.06
CA VAL A 239 -5.16 -5.45 -23.60
C VAL A 239 -6.01 -4.94 -22.43
N ARG A 240 -6.33 -3.65 -22.45
CA ARG A 240 -7.28 -3.05 -21.50
C ARG A 240 -8.54 -2.60 -22.25
N ILE A 241 -9.68 -2.96 -21.69
CA ILE A 241 -10.98 -2.59 -22.19
C ILE A 241 -11.70 -1.82 -21.09
N PHE A 242 -12.13 -0.61 -21.41
CA PHE A 242 -12.93 0.21 -20.51
C PHE A 242 -14.35 0.28 -21.03
N LEU A 243 -15.31 -0.18 -20.23
CA LEU A 243 -16.74 -0.22 -20.53
C LEU A 243 -17.49 0.68 -19.53
N PRO A 244 -17.93 1.89 -19.90
CA PRO A 244 -18.58 2.82 -18.98
C PRO A 244 -19.87 2.27 -18.35
N MET A 245 -20.58 1.41 -19.10
CA MET A 245 -21.86 0.83 -18.65
C MET A 245 -21.70 -0.21 -17.52
N VAL A 246 -20.51 -0.76 -17.33
CA VAL A 246 -20.25 -1.81 -16.32
C VAL A 246 -19.43 -1.25 -15.14
N GLY A 247 -18.98 0.00 -15.23
CA GLY A 247 -18.14 0.61 -14.18
C GLY A 247 -16.75 -0.01 -14.05
N LEU A 248 -16.31 -0.74 -15.07
CA LEU A 248 -15.03 -1.44 -15.15
C LEU A 248 -14.07 -0.74 -16.11
#